data_67a2983573a3da2625bc27e807237b29
#
_entry.id   67a2983573a3da2625bc27e807237b29
#
_cell.length_a   1.000
_cell.length_b   1.000
_cell.length_c   1.000
_cell.angle_alpha   90.00
_cell.angle_beta   90.00
_cell.angle_gamma   90.00
#
_symmetry.space_group_name_H-M   'P 1'
#
loop_
_entity.id
_entity.type
_entity.pdbx_description
1 polymer ?
#
loop_
_entity_poly.entity_id
_entity_poly.type
_entity_poly.pdbx_seq_one_letter_code
_entity_poly.pdbx_strand_id
1 'polypeptide(L)'
;MLKPEVDSLVPHVPFSRRKFVQAALGGTFAAAVLPVSAQTITTDAAGLDVDTVQIRSGDASVPAYRAQPDGKSNLPVIVVIHEVFGVHAHIADICRRFAKLGYLAIAPDLYARQGDPSKHASIQELIAQVVSKVPDRQVIEDLDATVRWAGKNGGDLSRLGVTGFCWGGRQTWLFAEHNPHVRAAVAWYGKVAGETNEMTPFNPDDHAAQLKAPTLGLYGGKDDSISQRSLARMRERLAAAGTQAARESEIVVYPDAGHAFFADYRPSYVKADADDGWKRAIAWFRHHGVM
;
A
#
# COMPACT_ATOMS: atom_id res chain seq x y z
N MET A 1 22.02 1.89 -0.32
CA MET A 1 21.98 0.68 0.55
C MET A 1 20.56 0.10 0.53
N LEU A 2 20.23 -0.73 -0.51
CA LEU A 2 18.88 -1.29 -0.75
C LEU A 2 18.81 -2.80 -0.41
N LYS A 3 19.89 -3.38 0.11
CA LYS A 3 20.03 -4.84 0.26
C LYS A 3 18.98 -5.47 1.20
N PRO A 4 18.69 -4.94 2.41
CA PRO A 4 17.67 -5.55 3.28
C PRO A 4 16.25 -5.46 2.72
N GLU A 5 15.94 -4.40 1.97
CA GLU A 5 14.64 -4.18 1.35
C GLU A 5 14.39 -5.15 0.20
N VAL A 6 15.42 -5.37 -0.61
CA VAL A 6 15.39 -6.34 -1.70
C VAL A 6 15.31 -7.76 -1.15
N ASP A 7 16.11 -8.08 -0.13
CA ASP A 7 16.14 -9.41 0.48
C ASP A 7 14.79 -9.76 1.14
N SER A 8 14.08 -8.79 1.71
CA SER A 8 12.72 -9.01 2.27
C SER A 8 11.65 -9.27 1.21
N LEU A 9 11.89 -8.84 -0.02
CA LEU A 9 10.97 -9.03 -1.16
C LEU A 9 11.24 -10.35 -1.93
N VAL A 10 12.39 -10.98 -1.69
CA VAL A 10 12.78 -12.24 -2.35
C VAL A 10 12.43 -13.43 -1.44
N PRO A 11 11.72 -14.47 -1.94
CA PRO A 11 11.43 -15.65 -1.15
C PRO A 11 12.72 -16.37 -0.72
N HIS A 12 12.91 -16.63 0.57
CA HIS A 12 13.96 -17.51 1.10
C HIS A 12 13.61 -18.99 0.88
N VAL A 13 13.38 -19.39 -0.36
CA VAL A 13 13.18 -20.81 -0.69
C VAL A 13 14.52 -21.36 -1.18
N PRO A 14 15.03 -22.47 -0.63
CA PRO A 14 16.23 -23.11 -1.17
C PRO A 14 15.92 -23.74 -2.52
N PHE A 15 16.08 -22.96 -3.59
CA PHE A 15 15.95 -23.45 -4.94
C PHE A 15 17.23 -24.20 -5.35
N SER A 16 17.07 -25.41 -5.89
CA SER A 16 18.17 -26.06 -6.56
C SER A 16 18.62 -25.23 -7.78
N ARG A 17 19.92 -25.11 -8.04
CA ARG A 17 20.47 -24.34 -9.16
C ARG A 17 19.78 -24.64 -10.50
N ARG A 18 19.28 -25.86 -10.70
CA ARG A 18 18.61 -26.32 -11.92
C ARG A 18 17.22 -25.68 -12.13
N LYS A 19 16.45 -25.43 -11.05
CA LYS A 19 15.16 -24.73 -11.12
C LYS A 19 15.32 -23.22 -11.29
N PHE A 20 16.40 -22.65 -10.76
CA PHE A 20 16.73 -21.24 -10.94
C PHE A 20 17.04 -20.89 -12.41
N VAL A 21 17.81 -21.75 -13.11
CA VAL A 21 18.14 -21.55 -14.53
C VAL A 21 16.90 -21.69 -15.43
N GLN A 22 15.95 -22.55 -15.09
CA GLN A 22 14.69 -22.69 -15.85
C GLN A 22 13.73 -21.52 -15.62
N ALA A 23 13.70 -20.94 -14.43
CA ALA A 23 12.92 -19.73 -14.13
C ALA A 23 13.55 -18.46 -14.76
N ALA A 24 14.89 -18.41 -14.89
CA ALA A 24 15.59 -17.26 -15.47
C ALA A 24 15.50 -17.21 -17.01
N LEU A 25 15.16 -18.30 -17.69
CA LEU A 25 15.15 -18.37 -19.15
C LEU A 25 13.75 -18.12 -19.79
N GLY A 26 12.69 -17.87 -19.01
CA GLY A 26 11.34 -17.73 -19.56
C GLY A 26 10.33 -16.93 -18.72
N GLY A 27 10.74 -16.37 -17.60
CA GLY A 27 9.83 -15.68 -16.70
C GLY A 27 10.04 -14.16 -16.72
N THR A 28 9.14 -13.44 -17.36
CA THR A 28 8.97 -12.00 -17.11
C THR A 28 8.65 -11.80 -15.62
N PHE A 29 8.88 -10.59 -15.08
CA PHE A 29 8.54 -10.18 -13.72
C PHE A 29 7.11 -10.61 -13.28
N ALA A 30 6.16 -10.68 -14.21
CA ALA A 30 4.84 -11.27 -14.00
C ALA A 30 4.89 -12.69 -13.40
N ALA A 31 5.92 -13.49 -13.70
CA ALA A 31 6.09 -14.82 -13.09
C ALA A 31 6.60 -14.78 -11.65
N ALA A 32 7.30 -13.72 -11.23
CA ALA A 32 7.69 -13.50 -9.83
C ALA A 32 6.52 -13.03 -8.96
N VAL A 33 5.47 -12.51 -9.59
CA VAL A 33 4.22 -12.03 -8.96
C VAL A 33 3.07 -13.03 -9.16
N LEU A 34 3.28 -14.12 -9.91
CA LEU A 34 2.27 -15.18 -10.06
C LEU A 34 1.95 -15.85 -8.72
N PRO A 35 0.70 -16.30 -8.54
CA PRO A 35 0.29 -16.99 -7.34
C PRO A 35 1.18 -18.21 -7.10
N VAL A 36 2.04 -18.11 -6.08
CA VAL A 36 3.00 -19.17 -5.70
C VAL A 36 2.31 -20.25 -4.87
N SER A 37 1.06 -20.02 -4.45
CA SER A 37 0.35 -20.97 -3.61
C SER A 37 -1.14 -21.06 -3.96
N ALA A 38 -1.73 -22.20 -3.64
CA ALA A 38 -3.18 -22.44 -3.65
C ALA A 38 -3.97 -21.55 -2.66
N GLN A 39 -3.34 -20.58 -2.06
CA GLN A 39 -3.93 -19.69 -1.04
C GLN A 39 -4.26 -18.29 -1.58
N THR A 40 -3.90 -17.97 -2.83
CA THR A 40 -4.22 -16.65 -3.41
C THR A 40 -5.73 -16.43 -3.42
N ILE A 41 -6.15 -15.39 -2.73
CA ILE A 41 -7.57 -15.01 -2.65
C ILE A 41 -7.93 -14.26 -3.93
N THR A 42 -9.02 -14.66 -4.55
CA THR A 42 -9.57 -13.98 -5.72
C THR A 42 -11.01 -13.60 -5.46
N THR A 43 -11.28 -12.30 -5.41
CA THR A 43 -12.63 -11.74 -5.26
C THR A 43 -13.21 -11.53 -6.65
N ASP A 44 -14.38 -12.11 -6.93
CA ASP A 44 -15.08 -11.89 -8.19
C ASP A 44 -15.63 -10.47 -8.32
N ALA A 45 -15.98 -10.07 -9.54
CA ALA A 45 -16.54 -8.76 -9.85
C ALA A 45 -18.09 -8.76 -9.89
N ALA A 46 -18.78 -9.85 -9.51
CA ALA A 46 -20.24 -9.90 -9.55
C ALA A 46 -20.86 -8.79 -8.65
N GLY A 47 -21.76 -7.99 -9.21
CA GLY A 47 -22.40 -6.84 -8.52
C GLY A 47 -21.45 -5.67 -8.27
N LEU A 48 -20.29 -5.63 -8.95
CA LEU A 48 -19.35 -4.51 -8.91
C LEU A 48 -19.22 -3.89 -10.31
N ASP A 49 -19.12 -2.58 -10.33
CA ASP A 49 -18.61 -1.82 -11.46
C ASP A 49 -17.09 -1.67 -11.27
N VAL A 50 -16.32 -2.31 -12.17
CA VAL A 50 -14.84 -2.31 -12.16
C VAL A 50 -14.31 -1.79 -13.47
N ASP A 51 -13.33 -0.88 -13.40
CA ASP A 51 -12.74 -0.27 -14.59
C ASP A 51 -11.33 0.23 -14.32
N THR A 52 -10.57 0.49 -15.39
CA THR A 52 -9.35 1.28 -15.36
C THR A 52 -9.62 2.68 -15.89
N VAL A 53 -9.63 3.64 -14.99
CA VAL A 53 -9.92 5.04 -15.30
C VAL A 53 -8.65 5.85 -15.47
N GLN A 54 -8.76 7.02 -16.13
CA GLN A 54 -7.65 7.95 -16.31
C GLN A 54 -7.84 9.17 -15.41
N ILE A 55 -6.85 9.45 -14.57
CA ILE A 55 -6.85 10.56 -13.62
C ILE A 55 -5.88 11.63 -14.09
N ARG A 56 -6.38 12.85 -14.32
CA ARG A 56 -5.51 13.99 -14.61
C ARG A 56 -4.78 14.45 -13.35
N SER A 57 -3.44 14.36 -13.38
CA SER A 57 -2.57 14.85 -12.32
C SER A 57 -1.49 15.75 -12.92
N GLY A 58 -1.63 17.05 -12.75
CA GLY A 58 -0.80 18.04 -13.47
C GLY A 58 -0.90 17.89 -14.98
N ASP A 59 0.21 17.65 -15.62
CA ASP A 59 0.35 17.42 -17.07
C ASP A 59 0.21 15.94 -17.47
N ALA A 60 0.20 15.03 -16.49
CA ALA A 60 0.13 13.60 -16.75
C ALA A 60 -1.30 13.04 -16.64
N SER A 61 -1.49 11.88 -17.29
CA SER A 61 -2.65 11.01 -17.12
C SER A 61 -2.20 9.76 -16.36
N VAL A 62 -2.75 9.57 -15.17
CA VAL A 62 -2.44 8.47 -14.27
C VAL A 62 -3.53 7.42 -14.38
N PRO A 63 -3.24 6.20 -14.88
CA PRO A 63 -4.20 5.11 -14.86
C PRO A 63 -4.51 4.71 -13.41
N ALA A 64 -5.77 4.36 -13.12
CA ALA A 64 -6.15 3.86 -11.82
C ALA A 64 -7.18 2.74 -11.94
N TYR A 65 -6.94 1.62 -11.25
CA TYR A 65 -7.96 0.59 -11.11
C TYR A 65 -9.02 1.03 -10.11
N ARG A 66 -10.29 1.00 -10.50
CA ARG A 66 -11.43 1.34 -9.66
C ARG A 66 -12.37 0.14 -9.53
N ALA A 67 -12.91 -0.06 -8.32
CA ALA A 67 -13.99 -1.00 -8.06
C ALA A 67 -15.00 -0.36 -7.09
N GLN A 68 -16.30 -0.51 -7.37
CA GLN A 68 -17.39 -0.03 -6.52
C GLN A 68 -18.64 -0.90 -6.69
N PRO A 69 -19.61 -0.88 -5.77
CA PRO A 69 -20.92 -1.52 -5.98
C PRO A 69 -21.61 -0.96 -7.22
N ASP A 70 -22.14 -1.84 -8.07
CA ASP A 70 -22.81 -1.45 -9.32
C ASP A 70 -24.04 -0.57 -9.05
N GLY A 71 -24.22 0.48 -9.85
CA GLY A 71 -25.34 1.40 -9.78
C GLY A 71 -25.43 2.23 -8.48
N LYS A 72 -24.39 2.26 -7.64
CA LYS A 72 -24.36 3.04 -6.39
C LYS A 72 -23.50 4.30 -6.54
N SER A 73 -23.86 5.31 -5.74
CA SER A 73 -23.13 6.58 -5.62
C SER A 73 -23.13 7.06 -4.16
N ASN A 74 -22.46 8.16 -3.89
CA ASN A 74 -22.26 8.68 -2.53
C ASN A 74 -21.62 7.63 -1.61
N LEU A 75 -20.61 6.93 -2.13
CA LEU A 75 -19.93 5.84 -1.44
C LEU A 75 -18.78 6.35 -0.58
N PRO A 76 -18.51 5.74 0.58
CA PRO A 76 -17.26 5.98 1.27
C PRO A 76 -16.09 5.57 0.35
N VAL A 77 -14.99 6.31 0.43
CA VAL A 77 -13.86 6.15 -0.48
C VAL A 77 -12.68 5.49 0.23
N ILE A 78 -12.08 4.48 -0.40
CA ILE A 78 -10.78 3.95 0.00
C ILE A 78 -9.79 4.14 -1.15
N VAL A 79 -8.76 4.95 -0.92
CA VAL A 79 -7.58 5.00 -1.80
C VAL A 79 -6.64 3.88 -1.40
N VAL A 80 -6.29 3.02 -2.36
CA VAL A 80 -5.39 1.87 -2.16
C VAL A 80 -4.04 2.17 -2.80
N ILE A 81 -2.98 2.24 -2.01
CA ILE A 81 -1.62 2.53 -2.47
C ILE A 81 -0.87 1.22 -2.65
N HIS A 82 -0.42 0.96 -3.88
CA HIS A 82 0.21 -0.29 -4.28
C HIS A 82 1.61 -0.49 -3.67
N GLU A 83 2.09 -1.73 -3.72
CA GLU A 83 3.45 -2.14 -3.39
C GLU A 83 4.45 -1.69 -4.48
N VAL A 84 5.73 -2.06 -4.34
CA VAL A 84 6.76 -1.80 -5.36
C VAL A 84 6.42 -2.37 -6.75
N PHE A 85 5.48 -3.31 -6.83
CA PHE A 85 5.08 -3.99 -8.07
C PHE A 85 4.00 -3.27 -8.89
N GLY A 86 3.58 -2.06 -8.49
CA GLY A 86 2.50 -1.32 -9.15
C GLY A 86 1.11 -1.90 -8.89
N VAL A 87 0.15 -1.51 -9.72
CA VAL A 87 -1.25 -1.97 -9.63
C VAL A 87 -1.38 -3.33 -10.32
N HIS A 88 -1.00 -4.38 -9.62
CA HIS A 88 -1.09 -5.77 -10.09
C HIS A 88 -2.36 -6.47 -9.57
N ALA A 89 -2.54 -7.76 -9.91
CA ALA A 89 -3.76 -8.54 -9.62
C ALA A 89 -4.19 -8.52 -8.15
N HIS A 90 -3.24 -8.56 -7.20
CA HIS A 90 -3.54 -8.52 -5.77
C HIS A 90 -4.08 -7.15 -5.34
N ILE A 91 -3.48 -6.04 -5.80
CA ILE A 91 -3.98 -4.68 -5.50
C ILE A 91 -5.38 -4.47 -6.10
N ALA A 92 -5.61 -4.94 -7.33
CA ALA A 92 -6.93 -4.93 -7.93
C ALA A 92 -7.94 -5.78 -7.12
N ASP A 93 -7.50 -6.91 -6.55
CA ASP A 93 -8.32 -7.74 -5.68
C ASP A 93 -8.67 -7.03 -4.36
N ILE A 94 -7.71 -6.33 -3.74
CA ILE A 94 -7.97 -5.51 -2.55
C ILE A 94 -9.03 -4.44 -2.84
N CYS A 95 -8.99 -3.79 -3.99
CA CYS A 95 -10.05 -2.85 -4.39
C CYS A 95 -11.41 -3.54 -4.48
N ARG A 96 -11.49 -4.74 -5.07
CA ARG A 96 -12.76 -5.51 -5.12
C ARG A 96 -13.23 -5.95 -3.73
N ARG A 97 -12.31 -6.37 -2.83
CA ARG A 97 -12.67 -6.69 -1.42
C ARG A 97 -13.33 -5.50 -0.73
N PHE A 98 -12.78 -4.29 -0.87
CA PHE A 98 -13.40 -3.07 -0.35
C PHE A 98 -14.72 -2.75 -1.04
N ALA A 99 -14.82 -2.91 -2.35
CA ALA A 99 -16.06 -2.68 -3.10
C ALA A 99 -17.19 -3.63 -2.66
N LYS A 100 -16.88 -4.91 -2.37
CA LYS A 100 -17.86 -5.85 -1.78
C LYS A 100 -18.35 -5.42 -0.39
N LEU A 101 -17.60 -4.58 0.30
CA LEU A 101 -17.98 -3.98 1.59
C LEU A 101 -18.71 -2.64 1.44
N GLY A 102 -18.97 -2.17 0.21
CA GLY A 102 -19.74 -0.97 -0.06
C GLY A 102 -18.92 0.30 -0.34
N TYR A 103 -17.61 0.19 -0.53
CA TYR A 103 -16.73 1.34 -0.80
C TYR A 103 -16.55 1.58 -2.31
N LEU A 104 -16.29 2.84 -2.67
CA LEU A 104 -15.55 3.15 -3.88
C LEU A 104 -14.07 2.98 -3.55
N ALA A 105 -13.44 1.92 -4.07
CA ALA A 105 -12.02 1.65 -3.88
C ALA A 105 -11.25 1.96 -5.17
N ILE A 106 -10.13 2.70 -5.05
CA ILE A 106 -9.37 3.15 -6.20
C ILE A 106 -7.86 3.08 -5.93
N ALA A 107 -7.12 2.48 -6.87
CA ALA A 107 -5.68 2.31 -6.80
C ALA A 107 -5.03 2.99 -8.02
N PRO A 108 -4.42 4.19 -7.87
CA PRO A 108 -3.69 4.85 -8.93
C PRO A 108 -2.35 4.15 -9.21
N ASP A 109 -1.94 4.13 -10.48
CA ASP A 109 -0.59 3.72 -10.88
C ASP A 109 0.39 4.87 -10.67
N LEU A 110 1.01 4.88 -9.50
CA LEU A 110 1.94 5.93 -9.09
C LEU A 110 3.28 5.90 -9.83
N TYR A 111 3.48 4.91 -10.70
CA TYR A 111 4.66 4.75 -11.55
C TYR A 111 4.42 5.14 -13.01
N ALA A 112 3.24 5.64 -13.34
CA ALA A 112 2.83 5.95 -14.71
C ALA A 112 3.81 6.84 -15.50
N ARG A 113 4.64 7.65 -14.79
CA ARG A 113 5.67 8.50 -15.41
C ARG A 113 7.04 7.82 -15.49
N GLN A 114 7.31 6.84 -14.64
CA GLN A 114 8.63 6.18 -14.53
C GLN A 114 8.70 4.89 -15.36
N GLY A 115 7.57 4.25 -15.60
CA GLY A 115 7.48 3.07 -16.46
C GLY A 115 6.71 1.91 -15.83
N ASP A 116 6.60 0.85 -16.59
CA ASP A 116 5.84 -0.35 -16.24
C ASP A 116 6.70 -1.31 -15.38
N PRO A 117 6.32 -1.54 -14.10
CA PRO A 117 7.05 -2.44 -13.22
C PRO A 117 7.21 -3.87 -13.77
N SER A 118 6.25 -4.33 -14.58
CA SER A 118 6.24 -5.70 -15.11
C SER A 118 7.33 -5.98 -16.17
N LYS A 119 7.97 -4.93 -16.68
CA LYS A 119 9.01 -5.05 -17.72
C LYS A 119 10.41 -5.29 -17.16
N HIS A 120 10.59 -5.34 -15.86
CA HIS A 120 11.90 -5.52 -15.23
C HIS A 120 12.15 -6.98 -14.87
N ALA A 121 13.38 -7.45 -15.13
CA ALA A 121 13.75 -8.86 -14.93
C ALA A 121 14.00 -9.21 -13.46
N SER A 122 14.25 -8.22 -12.62
CA SER A 122 14.53 -8.41 -11.19
C SER A 122 13.97 -7.27 -10.34
N ILE A 123 13.75 -7.55 -9.04
CA ILE A 123 13.33 -6.54 -8.08
C ILE A 123 14.38 -5.44 -7.93
N GLN A 124 15.68 -5.79 -7.98
CA GLN A 124 16.78 -4.83 -7.93
C GLN A 124 16.72 -3.85 -9.09
N GLU A 125 16.49 -4.35 -10.30
CA GLU A 125 16.34 -3.52 -11.49
C GLU A 125 15.10 -2.62 -11.40
N LEU A 126 13.95 -3.18 -10.99
CA LEU A 126 12.72 -2.43 -10.77
C LEU A 126 12.93 -1.28 -9.77
N ILE A 127 13.57 -1.54 -8.64
CA ILE A 127 13.86 -0.51 -7.65
C ILE A 127 14.77 0.56 -8.23
N ALA A 128 15.83 0.18 -8.93
CA ALA A 128 16.79 1.12 -9.49
C ALA A 128 16.22 1.95 -10.66
N GLN A 129 15.38 1.36 -11.50
CA GLN A 129 14.90 2.00 -12.73
C GLN A 129 13.55 2.71 -12.58
N VAL A 130 12.72 2.29 -11.63
CA VAL A 130 11.37 2.83 -11.43
C VAL A 130 11.22 3.43 -10.03
N VAL A 131 11.24 2.60 -8.98
CA VAL A 131 10.82 3.01 -7.62
C VAL A 131 11.67 4.15 -7.07
N SER A 132 13.00 4.07 -7.22
CA SER A 132 13.93 5.10 -6.72
C SER A 132 13.83 6.44 -7.46
N LYS A 133 13.12 6.48 -8.58
CA LYS A 133 12.91 7.69 -9.40
C LYS A 133 11.55 8.36 -9.17
N VAL A 134 10.77 7.86 -8.23
CA VAL A 134 9.45 8.42 -7.89
C VAL A 134 9.60 9.40 -6.73
N PRO A 135 9.45 10.71 -6.96
CA PRO A 135 9.50 11.68 -5.87
C PRO A 135 8.26 11.58 -4.98
N ASP A 136 8.43 11.69 -3.66
CA ASP A 136 7.30 11.74 -2.71
C ASP A 136 6.29 12.84 -3.10
N ARG A 137 6.77 13.99 -3.58
CA ARG A 137 5.89 15.08 -4.04
C ARG A 137 4.97 14.64 -5.18
N GLN A 138 5.48 13.89 -6.17
CA GLN A 138 4.67 13.35 -7.26
C GLN A 138 3.58 12.40 -6.71
N VAL A 139 3.95 11.53 -5.78
CA VAL A 139 3.00 10.59 -5.16
C VAL A 139 1.87 11.34 -4.46
N ILE A 140 2.19 12.36 -3.67
CA ILE A 140 1.20 13.19 -2.98
C ILE A 140 0.28 13.91 -3.99
N GLU A 141 0.84 14.50 -5.04
CA GLU A 141 0.06 15.18 -6.10
C GLU A 141 -0.90 14.21 -6.82
N ASP A 142 -0.46 12.98 -7.10
CA ASP A 142 -1.27 11.94 -7.75
C ASP A 142 -2.36 11.40 -6.82
N LEU A 143 -2.06 11.24 -5.53
CA LEU A 143 -3.05 10.84 -4.54
C LEU A 143 -4.11 11.92 -4.32
N ASP A 144 -3.73 13.20 -4.27
CA ASP A 144 -4.67 14.31 -4.20
C ASP A 144 -5.55 14.39 -5.47
N ALA A 145 -4.98 14.14 -6.64
CA ALA A 145 -5.74 14.06 -7.88
C ALA A 145 -6.73 12.89 -7.87
N THR A 146 -6.32 11.74 -7.31
CA THR A 146 -7.16 10.56 -7.15
C THR A 146 -8.34 10.83 -6.22
N VAL A 147 -8.11 11.50 -5.09
CA VAL A 147 -9.17 11.91 -4.15
C VAL A 147 -10.16 12.86 -4.85
N ARG A 148 -9.66 13.88 -5.56
CA ARG A 148 -10.54 14.80 -6.31
C ARG A 148 -11.35 14.08 -7.39
N TRP A 149 -10.74 13.11 -8.06
CA TRP A 149 -11.43 12.30 -9.06
C TRP A 149 -12.55 11.46 -8.41
N ALA A 150 -12.26 10.77 -7.29
CA ALA A 150 -13.24 9.96 -6.57
C ALA A 150 -14.46 10.80 -6.15
N GLY A 151 -14.26 12.00 -5.61
CA GLY A 151 -15.35 12.89 -5.22
C GLY A 151 -16.23 13.36 -6.39
N LYS A 152 -15.68 13.45 -7.60
CA LYS A 152 -16.44 13.80 -8.82
C LYS A 152 -17.15 12.58 -9.45
N ASN A 153 -16.81 11.37 -9.03
CA ASN A 153 -17.27 10.12 -9.63
C ASN A 153 -17.98 9.20 -8.61
N GLY A 154 -18.79 9.79 -7.74
CA GLY A 154 -19.68 9.06 -6.85
C GLY A 154 -19.12 8.74 -5.46
N GLY A 155 -17.92 9.24 -5.12
CA GLY A 155 -17.33 9.12 -3.79
C GLY A 155 -17.75 10.24 -2.85
N ASP A 156 -17.95 9.92 -1.59
CA ASP A 156 -18.17 10.86 -0.50
C ASP A 156 -16.84 11.13 0.24
N LEU A 157 -16.25 12.28 0.00
CA LEU A 157 -14.96 12.66 0.58
C LEU A 157 -15.03 12.98 2.08
N SER A 158 -16.21 13.12 2.66
CA SER A 158 -16.35 13.22 4.11
C SER A 158 -16.11 11.86 4.81
N ARG A 159 -16.07 10.78 4.02
CA ARG A 159 -15.83 9.39 4.43
C ARG A 159 -14.63 8.80 3.66
N LEU A 160 -13.51 9.54 3.64
CA LEU A 160 -12.28 9.17 2.94
C LEU A 160 -11.32 8.39 3.84
N GLY A 161 -10.96 7.18 3.44
CA GLY A 161 -9.88 6.39 3.99
C GLY A 161 -8.75 6.16 3.00
N VAL A 162 -7.57 5.84 3.52
CA VAL A 162 -6.41 5.44 2.72
C VAL A 162 -5.77 4.20 3.31
N THR A 163 -5.33 3.28 2.45
CA THR A 163 -4.53 2.11 2.85
C THR A 163 -3.45 1.85 1.83
N GLY A 164 -2.33 1.26 2.27
CA GLY A 164 -1.24 0.93 1.36
C GLY A 164 -0.28 -0.08 1.96
N PHE A 165 0.49 -0.73 1.10
CA PHE A 165 1.26 -1.92 1.41
C PHE A 165 2.73 -1.71 1.05
N CYS A 166 3.67 -2.14 1.90
CA CYS A 166 5.10 -2.04 1.65
C CYS A 166 5.52 -0.57 1.38
N TRP A 167 6.05 -0.27 0.20
CA TRP A 167 6.30 1.09 -0.27
C TRP A 167 5.05 1.97 -0.13
N GLY A 168 3.88 1.47 -0.54
CA GLY A 168 2.61 2.15 -0.37
C GLY A 168 2.19 2.35 1.09
N GLY A 169 2.64 1.48 2.00
CA GLY A 169 2.42 1.66 3.44
C GLY A 169 3.18 2.88 3.99
N ARG A 170 4.41 3.16 3.50
CA ARG A 170 5.12 4.41 3.79
C ARG A 170 4.35 5.61 3.24
N GLN A 171 3.90 5.54 2.00
CA GLN A 171 3.14 6.62 1.36
C GLN A 171 1.80 6.87 2.07
N THR A 172 1.20 5.85 2.68
CA THR A 172 -0.03 5.98 3.49
C THR A 172 0.20 6.88 4.70
N TRP A 173 1.30 6.71 5.44
CA TRP A 173 1.67 7.61 6.53
C TRP A 173 1.85 9.04 6.04
N LEU A 174 2.67 9.25 5.01
CA LEU A 174 2.93 10.58 4.44
C LEU A 174 1.65 11.27 3.92
N PHE A 175 0.75 10.50 3.32
CA PHE A 175 -0.52 11.06 2.84
C PHE A 175 -1.47 11.41 3.98
N ALA A 176 -1.50 10.63 5.06
CA ALA A 176 -2.24 10.95 6.28
C ALA A 176 -1.70 12.19 7.02
N GLU A 177 -0.42 12.51 6.86
CA GLU A 177 0.22 13.74 7.34
C GLU A 177 -0.13 14.94 6.44
N HIS A 178 -0.33 14.69 5.15
CA HIS A 178 -0.56 15.73 4.15
C HIS A 178 -2.04 16.13 4.02
N ASN A 179 -2.92 15.17 3.75
CA ASN A 179 -4.29 15.47 3.30
C ASN A 179 -5.29 15.56 4.45
N PRO A 180 -5.90 16.75 4.70
CA PRO A 180 -6.82 16.95 5.83
C PRO A 180 -8.20 16.31 5.64
N HIS A 181 -8.52 15.80 4.45
CA HIS A 181 -9.79 15.11 4.20
C HIS A 181 -9.72 13.62 4.56
N VAL A 182 -8.53 13.05 4.75
CA VAL A 182 -8.39 11.67 5.22
C VAL A 182 -8.95 11.55 6.63
N ARG A 183 -9.89 10.64 6.83
CA ARG A 183 -10.51 10.36 8.13
C ARG A 183 -9.80 9.27 8.91
N ALA A 184 -9.24 8.31 8.18
CA ALA A 184 -8.47 7.21 8.75
C ALA A 184 -7.48 6.65 7.74
N ALA A 185 -6.35 6.16 8.22
CA ALA A 185 -5.35 5.50 7.40
C ALA A 185 -4.97 4.11 7.97
N VAL A 186 -4.62 3.16 7.09
CA VAL A 186 -4.09 1.85 7.49
C VAL A 186 -2.83 1.55 6.67
N ALA A 187 -1.69 1.54 7.34
CA ALA A 187 -0.38 1.32 6.73
C ALA A 187 0.14 -0.09 7.03
N TRP A 188 0.31 -0.91 6.00
CA TRP A 188 0.79 -2.28 6.12
C TRP A 188 2.28 -2.34 5.81
N TYR A 189 3.07 -2.79 6.78
CA TYR A 189 4.53 -2.99 6.67
C TYR A 189 5.25 -1.90 5.85
N GLY A 190 4.87 -0.65 6.05
CA GLY A 190 5.51 0.51 5.45
C GLY A 190 6.63 1.07 6.30
N LYS A 191 7.77 1.39 5.70
CA LYS A 191 8.88 2.02 6.43
C LYS A 191 8.45 3.33 7.07
N VAL A 192 8.72 3.50 8.35
CA VAL A 192 8.47 4.74 9.09
C VAL A 192 9.72 5.61 9.23
N ALA A 193 10.90 5.00 9.02
CA ALA A 193 12.21 5.64 9.12
C ALA A 193 13.19 5.02 8.14
N GLY A 194 14.18 5.78 7.68
CA GLY A 194 15.21 5.32 6.75
C GLY A 194 16.17 6.43 6.33
N GLU A 195 17.03 6.14 5.37
CA GLU A 195 17.85 7.15 4.72
C GLU A 195 16.97 8.05 3.84
N THR A 196 17.24 9.33 3.84
CA THR A 196 16.55 10.32 3.00
C THR A 196 17.41 10.71 1.79
N ASN A 197 16.77 11.17 0.73
CA ASN A 197 17.41 11.70 -0.47
C ASN A 197 16.50 12.74 -1.14
N GLU A 198 16.90 13.30 -2.28
CA GLU A 198 16.10 14.31 -2.99
C GLU A 198 14.71 13.84 -3.40
N MET A 199 14.54 12.55 -3.73
CA MET A 199 13.23 11.98 -4.10
C MET A 199 12.36 11.67 -2.88
N THR A 200 12.99 11.31 -1.76
CA THR A 200 12.36 10.92 -0.51
C THR A 200 12.97 11.70 0.66
N PRO A 201 12.69 13.03 0.76
CA PRO A 201 13.37 13.94 1.69
C PRO A 201 12.96 13.76 3.15
N PHE A 202 11.86 13.06 3.42
CA PHE A 202 11.32 12.91 4.78
C PHE A 202 10.92 11.47 5.06
N ASN A 203 10.97 11.10 6.34
CA ASN A 203 10.38 9.87 6.83
C ASN A 203 9.06 10.16 7.57
N PRO A 204 8.11 9.21 7.64
CA PRO A 204 6.89 9.38 8.42
C PRO A 204 7.13 9.79 9.88
N ASP A 205 8.17 9.25 10.55
CA ASP A 205 8.45 9.60 11.94
C ASP A 205 9.01 11.03 12.12
N ASP A 206 9.54 11.67 11.07
CA ASP A 206 9.94 13.07 11.11
C ASP A 206 8.73 14.01 11.21
N HIS A 207 7.58 13.58 10.70
CA HIS A 207 6.35 14.37 10.57
C HIS A 207 5.20 13.88 11.44
N ALA A 208 5.42 12.99 12.40
CA ALA A 208 4.37 12.45 13.27
C ALA A 208 3.51 13.55 13.95
N ALA A 209 4.11 14.72 14.25
CA ALA A 209 3.42 15.88 14.80
C ALA A 209 2.49 16.58 13.79
N GLN A 210 2.62 16.30 12.51
CA GLN A 210 1.79 16.88 11.43
C GLN A 210 0.64 15.95 11.02
N LEU A 211 0.53 14.78 11.64
CA LEU A 211 -0.47 13.77 11.31
C LEU A 211 -1.88 14.36 11.45
N LYS A 212 -2.67 14.29 10.39
CA LYS A 212 -4.02 14.83 10.29
C LYS A 212 -5.11 13.78 10.45
N ALA A 213 -4.76 12.52 10.19
CA ALA A 213 -5.66 11.39 10.30
C ALA A 213 -5.11 10.30 11.23
N PRO A 214 -5.93 9.71 12.12
CA PRO A 214 -5.55 8.54 12.87
C PRO A 214 -5.09 7.42 11.94
N THR A 215 -3.92 6.85 12.24
CA THR A 215 -3.29 5.85 11.37
C THR A 215 -3.00 4.57 12.15
N LEU A 216 -3.50 3.44 11.64
CA LEU A 216 -3.19 2.10 12.11
C LEU A 216 -2.01 1.56 11.31
N GLY A 217 -0.89 1.31 11.98
CA GLY A 217 0.26 0.62 11.39
C GLY A 217 0.27 -0.85 11.73
N LEU A 218 0.36 -1.74 10.73
CA LEU A 218 0.36 -3.19 10.88
C LEU A 218 1.70 -3.76 10.40
N TYR A 219 2.48 -4.36 11.30
CA TYR A 219 3.89 -4.72 11.07
C TYR A 219 4.20 -6.14 11.47
N GLY A 220 5.20 -6.74 10.80
CA GLY A 220 5.76 -8.03 11.17
C GLY A 220 6.91 -7.86 12.18
N GLY A 221 6.94 -8.74 13.21
CA GLY A 221 8.02 -8.78 14.20
C GLY A 221 9.34 -9.31 13.65
N LYS A 222 9.28 -10.14 12.61
CA LYS A 222 10.42 -10.73 11.89
C LYS A 222 10.69 -10.04 10.54
N ASP A 223 10.25 -8.80 10.37
CA ASP A 223 10.54 -8.00 9.17
C ASP A 223 11.96 -7.43 9.24
N ASP A 224 12.88 -7.99 8.47
CA ASP A 224 14.28 -7.56 8.42
C ASP A 224 14.47 -6.17 7.82
N SER A 225 13.48 -5.65 7.09
CA SER A 225 13.52 -4.33 6.45
C SER A 225 13.00 -3.20 7.33
N ILE A 226 12.24 -3.52 8.40
CA ILE A 226 11.62 -2.56 9.32
C ILE A 226 11.98 -2.94 10.76
N SER A 227 12.98 -2.27 11.30
CA SER A 227 13.47 -2.61 12.63
C SER A 227 12.46 -2.27 13.74
N GLN A 228 12.40 -3.10 14.79
CA GLN A 228 11.58 -2.82 15.98
C GLN A 228 11.96 -1.48 16.63
N ARG A 229 13.24 -1.06 16.51
CA ARG A 229 13.71 0.26 16.97
C ARG A 229 13.04 1.40 16.21
N SER A 230 12.85 1.28 14.88
CA SER A 230 12.16 2.32 14.10
C SER A 230 10.69 2.44 14.49
N LEU A 231 10.03 1.32 14.77
CA LEU A 231 8.64 1.31 15.25
C LEU A 231 8.52 1.89 16.68
N ALA A 232 9.46 1.60 17.56
CA ALA A 232 9.52 2.20 18.90
C ALA A 232 9.67 3.73 18.79
N ARG A 233 10.60 4.20 17.95
CA ARG A 233 10.78 5.64 17.69
C ARG A 233 9.51 6.29 17.13
N MET A 234 8.82 5.66 16.20
CA MET A 234 7.54 6.19 15.69
C MET A 234 6.48 6.29 16.79
N ARG A 235 6.35 5.28 17.68
CA ARG A 235 5.44 5.35 18.83
C ARG A 235 5.79 6.52 19.78
N GLU A 236 7.07 6.73 20.05
CA GLU A 236 7.55 7.87 20.87
C GLU A 236 7.18 9.21 20.22
N ARG A 237 7.38 9.34 18.89
CA ARG A 237 7.03 10.55 18.14
C ARG A 237 5.53 10.81 18.15
N LEU A 238 4.70 9.79 17.94
CA LEU A 238 3.25 9.89 18.04
C LEU A 238 2.79 10.31 19.44
N ALA A 239 3.35 9.71 20.47
CA ALA A 239 3.04 10.07 21.86
C ALA A 239 3.42 11.52 22.21
N ALA A 240 4.55 12.01 21.66
CA ALA A 240 5.02 13.36 21.88
C ALA A 240 4.30 14.44 21.03
N ALA A 241 3.62 14.05 19.96
CA ALA A 241 3.05 14.96 18.96
C ALA A 241 1.92 15.87 19.52
N GLY A 242 1.19 15.44 20.54
CA GLY A 242 0.13 16.22 21.17
C GLY A 242 -1.15 16.43 20.33
N THR A 243 -1.20 15.95 19.08
CA THR A 243 -2.39 16.04 18.22
C THR A 243 -3.36 14.89 18.50
N GLN A 244 -4.65 15.09 18.21
CA GLN A 244 -5.66 14.03 18.36
C GLN A 244 -5.33 12.84 17.43
N ALA A 245 -5.03 13.11 16.17
CA ALA A 245 -4.70 12.07 15.19
C ALA A 245 -3.53 11.19 15.65
N ALA A 246 -2.46 11.80 16.19
CA ALA A 246 -1.32 11.04 16.69
C ALA A 246 -1.66 10.21 17.95
N ARG A 247 -2.46 10.76 18.87
CA ARG A 247 -2.89 10.02 20.09
C ARG A 247 -3.79 8.83 19.78
N GLU A 248 -4.62 8.93 18.75
CA GLU A 248 -5.51 7.86 18.31
C GLU A 248 -4.79 6.85 17.41
N SER A 249 -3.60 7.15 16.91
CA SER A 249 -2.84 6.25 16.05
C SER A 249 -2.27 5.06 16.82
N GLU A 250 -2.25 3.90 16.17
CA GLU A 250 -1.81 2.63 16.75
C GLU A 250 -0.79 1.92 15.85
N ILE A 251 0.18 1.25 16.47
CA ILE A 251 1.11 0.35 15.80
C ILE A 251 0.97 -1.05 16.40
N VAL A 252 0.46 -1.99 15.61
CA VAL A 252 0.34 -3.41 15.94
C VAL A 252 1.52 -4.17 15.32
N VAL A 253 2.13 -5.07 16.09
CA VAL A 253 3.20 -5.94 15.60
C VAL A 253 2.77 -7.39 15.78
N TYR A 254 2.84 -8.16 14.71
CA TYR A 254 2.65 -9.61 14.68
C TYR A 254 4.00 -10.29 14.89
N PRO A 255 4.27 -10.90 16.05
CA PRO A 255 5.64 -11.26 16.46
C PRO A 255 6.35 -12.21 15.50
N ASP A 256 5.59 -13.11 14.88
CA ASP A 256 6.12 -14.16 14.02
C ASP A 256 6.02 -13.88 12.52
N ALA A 257 5.32 -12.82 12.13
CA ALA A 257 5.19 -12.41 10.74
C ALA A 257 6.46 -11.70 10.23
N GLY A 258 6.78 -11.93 8.96
CA GLY A 258 7.80 -11.19 8.22
C GLY A 258 7.21 -10.05 7.40
N HIS A 259 8.02 -9.49 6.48
CA HIS A 259 7.55 -8.51 5.50
C HIS A 259 6.49 -9.10 4.58
N ALA A 260 5.50 -8.30 4.21
CA ALA A 260 4.41 -8.68 3.29
C ALA A 260 3.55 -9.87 3.78
N PHE A 261 3.36 -10.02 5.09
CA PHE A 261 2.56 -11.10 5.68
C PHE A 261 1.09 -11.13 5.22
N PHE A 262 0.57 -10.03 4.69
CA PHE A 262 -0.78 -9.92 4.14
C PHE A 262 -0.88 -10.32 2.66
N ALA A 263 0.23 -10.36 1.95
CA ALA A 263 0.27 -10.62 0.51
C ALA A 263 0.05 -12.11 0.22
N ASP A 264 -1.21 -12.51 0.01
CA ASP A 264 -1.65 -13.90 -0.13
C ASP A 264 -1.09 -14.64 -1.37
N TYR A 265 -0.48 -13.91 -2.30
CA TYR A 265 0.22 -14.45 -3.46
C TYR A 265 1.70 -14.77 -3.18
N ARG A 266 2.22 -14.46 -1.96
CA ARG A 266 3.63 -14.60 -1.60
C ARG A 266 3.86 -15.71 -0.57
N PRO A 267 5.06 -16.32 -0.56
CA PRO A 267 5.45 -17.30 0.46
C PRO A 267 5.49 -16.72 1.89
N SER A 268 5.62 -15.39 2.04
CA SER A 268 5.60 -14.69 3.34
C SER A 268 4.19 -14.52 3.92
N TYR A 269 3.14 -14.96 3.23
CA TYR A 269 1.76 -14.86 3.70
C TYR A 269 1.53 -15.65 5.00
N VAL A 270 1.00 -14.97 6.01
CA VAL A 270 0.60 -15.58 7.28
C VAL A 270 -0.89 -15.38 7.46
N LYS A 271 -1.68 -16.38 7.11
CA LYS A 271 -3.15 -16.28 7.06
C LYS A 271 -3.77 -15.73 8.34
N ALA A 272 -3.35 -16.22 9.51
CA ALA A 272 -3.93 -15.80 10.79
C ALA A 272 -3.70 -14.29 11.05
N ASP A 273 -2.48 -13.81 10.80
CA ASP A 273 -2.11 -12.42 11.00
C ASP A 273 -2.73 -11.51 9.93
N ALA A 274 -2.83 -12.00 8.68
CA ALA A 274 -3.50 -11.30 7.60
C ALA A 274 -5.01 -11.14 7.86
N ASP A 275 -5.67 -12.19 8.33
CA ASP A 275 -7.11 -12.16 8.68
C ASP A 275 -7.37 -11.21 9.86
N ASP A 276 -6.54 -11.23 10.90
CA ASP A 276 -6.65 -10.29 12.03
C ASP A 276 -6.39 -8.86 11.58
N GLY A 277 -5.33 -8.63 10.82
CA GLY A 277 -5.00 -7.31 10.28
C GLY A 277 -6.13 -6.74 9.41
N TRP A 278 -6.75 -7.57 8.55
CA TRP A 278 -7.90 -7.15 7.75
C TRP A 278 -9.10 -6.76 8.61
N LYS A 279 -9.42 -7.56 9.62
CA LYS A 279 -10.50 -7.25 10.58
C LYS A 279 -10.23 -5.93 11.31
N ARG A 280 -8.98 -5.71 11.77
CA ARG A 280 -8.58 -4.45 12.39
C ARG A 280 -8.71 -3.27 11.43
N ALA A 281 -8.27 -3.41 10.19
CA ALA A 281 -8.37 -2.37 9.18
C ALA A 281 -9.82 -1.95 8.94
N ILE A 282 -10.73 -2.90 8.77
CA ILE A 282 -12.16 -2.60 8.58
C ILE A 282 -12.77 -1.98 9.85
N ALA A 283 -12.44 -2.47 11.03
CA ALA A 283 -12.89 -1.90 12.29
C ALA A 283 -12.36 -0.46 12.48
N TRP A 284 -11.10 -0.21 12.10
CA TRP A 284 -10.46 1.11 12.13
C TRP A 284 -11.19 2.13 11.26
N PHE A 285 -11.44 1.77 10.00
CA PHE A 285 -12.20 2.63 9.08
C PHE A 285 -13.60 2.94 9.61
N ARG A 286 -14.32 1.95 10.14
CA ARG A 286 -15.65 2.15 10.76
C ARG A 286 -15.59 3.09 11.95
N HIS A 287 -14.64 2.86 12.86
CA HIS A 287 -14.49 3.64 14.09
C HIS A 287 -14.27 5.12 13.80
N HIS A 288 -13.52 5.43 12.74
CA HIS A 288 -13.19 6.80 12.34
C HIS A 288 -14.13 7.36 11.26
N GLY A 289 -15.28 6.75 11.03
CA GLY A 289 -16.35 7.29 10.17
C GLY A 289 -16.08 7.16 8.66
N VAL A 290 -15.30 6.17 8.24
CA VAL A 290 -15.08 5.82 6.83
C VAL A 290 -16.02 4.68 6.43
N MET A 291 -17.34 4.86 6.65
CA MET A 291 -18.31 3.83 6.29
C MET A 291 -19.69 4.42 6.00
#